data_a067a2adad66b27b75866593ae604e3b
#
_entry.id   a067a2adad66b27b75866593ae604e3b
#
_cell.length_a   1.000
_cell.length_b   1.000
_cell.length_c   1.000
_cell.angle_alpha   90.00
_cell.angle_beta   90.00
_cell.angle_gamma   90.00
#
_symmetry.space_group_name_H-M   'P 1'
#
loop_
_entity.id
_entity.type
_entity.pdbx_description
1 polymer ?
#
loop_
_entity_poly.entity_id
_entity_poly.type
_entity_poly.pdbx_seq_one_letter_code
_entity_poly.pdbx_strand_id
1 'polypeptide(L)'
;MAYLLLNAVVVAATLPYALTLPKWEAWWTGIRETYLTPQSLALAVVLAFPKLALGLSGFETGVAVMPLIKGCPDDPPEKPRCRIRNTRKLLLTAASIMGVLLLSSAWVTTVLIPPEAFKEGGPASGRALAYLAHRYLGEGFGTLYDLCTILILWFGGGSAMAGLLNIVPRYLPRYGMAPEWAKATRVLTIFFTLVAIGVTLLFKANVNAQAAAYATGVLVVMTSAAWAAYLLAKPRHKPYSGVILALFLYTLFANTLERPDGVKIASFFISVTLLVSLVSRTLRAYELRVDRVVLDELAQSFLQGLRTQETPLRLIAHHRRLGTFAEYVEKETRIRDLLRFPLQDPFLFVEVGVLDPSEFSRELRVRGVELGHYRILRTEGTSVPNALAALLLYIRDETGTIPRIYFEWPEISPMQAAVDFLLFGEGDVPTLTREVLRRAEPHPGQRPLVYVGGP
;
A
#
# COMPACT_ATOMS: atom_id res chain seq x y z
N MET A 1 4.24 -4.82 -27.09
CA MET A 1 3.44 -4.96 -28.33
C MET A 1 3.86 -6.16 -29.17
N ALA A 2 5.15 -6.35 -29.50
CA ALA A 2 5.62 -7.49 -30.31
C ALA A 2 5.13 -8.86 -29.77
N TYR A 3 5.31 -9.13 -28.49
CA TYR A 3 4.86 -10.37 -27.86
C TYR A 3 3.34 -10.61 -28.00
N LEU A 4 2.49 -9.58 -27.81
CA LEU A 4 1.04 -9.71 -28.01
C LEU A 4 0.69 -10.01 -29.46
N LEU A 5 1.40 -9.40 -30.40
CA LEU A 5 1.25 -9.66 -31.82
C LEU A 5 1.61 -11.12 -32.17
N LEU A 6 2.76 -11.60 -31.68
CA LEU A 6 3.18 -12.99 -31.88
C LEU A 6 2.17 -13.99 -31.32
N ASN A 7 1.64 -13.74 -30.11
CA ASN A 7 0.57 -14.57 -29.55
C ASN A 7 -0.68 -14.56 -30.44
N ALA A 8 -1.10 -13.39 -30.92
CA ALA A 8 -2.22 -13.28 -31.82
C ALA A 8 -1.99 -14.06 -33.13
N VAL A 9 -0.78 -14.01 -33.69
CA VAL A 9 -0.40 -14.76 -34.88
C VAL A 9 -0.44 -16.27 -34.63
N VAL A 10 0.14 -16.74 -33.51
CA VAL A 10 0.10 -18.17 -33.15
C VAL A 10 -1.34 -18.64 -33.01
N VAL A 11 -2.18 -17.90 -32.28
CA VAL A 11 -3.58 -18.24 -32.10
C VAL A 11 -4.34 -18.22 -33.43
N ALA A 12 -4.16 -17.17 -34.23
CA ALA A 12 -4.86 -17.06 -35.54
C ALA A 12 -4.44 -18.18 -36.51
N ALA A 13 -3.18 -18.56 -36.53
CA ALA A 13 -2.69 -19.63 -37.38
C ALA A 13 -3.13 -21.03 -36.93
N THR A 14 -3.28 -21.23 -35.60
CA THR A 14 -3.61 -22.54 -35.03
C THR A 14 -5.13 -22.76 -34.83
N LEU A 15 -5.90 -21.68 -34.71
CA LEU A 15 -7.34 -21.74 -34.48
C LEU A 15 -8.10 -22.55 -35.55
N PRO A 16 -7.83 -22.40 -36.87
CA PRO A 16 -8.50 -23.21 -37.88
C PRO A 16 -8.28 -24.71 -37.67
N TYR A 17 -7.09 -25.13 -37.27
CA TYR A 17 -6.80 -26.53 -36.97
C TYR A 17 -7.51 -27.05 -35.71
N ALA A 18 -7.69 -26.18 -34.71
CA ALA A 18 -8.43 -26.53 -33.50
C ALA A 18 -9.94 -26.64 -33.71
N LEU A 19 -10.48 -25.96 -34.73
CA LEU A 19 -11.90 -26.01 -35.08
C LEU A 19 -12.24 -27.15 -36.03
N THR A 20 -11.28 -27.96 -36.47
CA THR A 20 -11.56 -29.13 -37.30
C THR A 20 -12.38 -30.17 -36.52
N LEU A 21 -13.45 -30.68 -37.16
CA LEU A 21 -14.41 -31.62 -36.55
C LEU A 21 -13.74 -32.80 -35.79
N PRO A 22 -12.78 -33.54 -36.41
CA PRO A 22 -12.19 -34.71 -35.71
C PRO A 22 -11.52 -34.39 -34.40
N LYS A 23 -10.85 -33.21 -34.26
CA LYS A 23 -10.16 -32.80 -33.03
C LYS A 23 -11.11 -32.30 -31.96
N TRP A 24 -12.10 -31.57 -32.36
CA TRP A 24 -13.17 -31.11 -31.48
C TRP A 24 -13.95 -32.29 -30.88
N GLU A 25 -14.37 -33.27 -31.74
CA GLU A 25 -15.07 -34.45 -31.30
C GLU A 25 -14.23 -35.31 -30.36
N ALA A 26 -12.95 -35.52 -30.65
CA ALA A 26 -12.05 -36.26 -29.79
C ALA A 26 -11.90 -35.58 -28.41
N TRP A 27 -11.74 -34.27 -28.38
CA TRP A 27 -11.64 -33.49 -27.13
C TRP A 27 -12.96 -33.59 -26.34
N TRP A 28 -14.08 -33.43 -26.99
CA TRP A 28 -15.40 -33.50 -26.34
C TRP A 28 -15.72 -34.88 -25.83
N THR A 29 -15.35 -35.91 -26.57
CA THR A 29 -15.50 -37.32 -26.16
C THR A 29 -14.65 -37.60 -24.93
N GLY A 30 -13.39 -37.14 -24.88
CA GLY A 30 -12.54 -37.29 -23.73
C GLY A 30 -13.10 -36.60 -22.46
N ILE A 31 -13.74 -35.44 -22.59
CA ILE A 31 -14.45 -34.81 -21.47
C ILE A 31 -15.62 -35.66 -21.01
N ARG A 32 -16.43 -36.20 -21.88
CA ARG A 32 -17.59 -37.03 -21.55
C ARG A 32 -17.19 -38.36 -20.89
N GLU A 33 -16.11 -38.95 -21.33
CA GLU A 33 -15.57 -40.18 -20.75
C GLU A 33 -14.99 -39.93 -19.36
N THR A 34 -14.37 -38.79 -19.14
CA THR A 34 -13.79 -38.43 -17.83
C THR A 34 -14.86 -38.02 -16.82
N TYR A 35 -15.86 -37.22 -17.29
CA TYR A 35 -16.93 -36.69 -16.45
C TYR A 35 -18.29 -37.23 -16.91
N LEU A 36 -18.68 -38.36 -16.32
CA LEU A 36 -19.86 -39.14 -16.74
C LEU A 36 -21.19 -38.40 -16.54
N THR A 37 -21.23 -37.38 -15.67
CA THR A 37 -22.44 -36.61 -15.37
C THR A 37 -22.16 -35.09 -15.46
N PRO A 38 -23.15 -34.26 -15.84
CA PRO A 38 -23.02 -32.81 -15.81
C PRO A 38 -22.66 -32.25 -14.44
N GLN A 39 -23.10 -32.93 -13.38
CA GLN A 39 -22.80 -32.55 -11.99
C GLN A 39 -21.33 -32.79 -11.64
N SER A 40 -20.75 -33.92 -12.08
CA SER A 40 -19.31 -34.20 -11.87
C SER A 40 -18.44 -33.20 -12.64
N LEU A 41 -18.83 -32.82 -13.84
CA LEU A 41 -18.15 -31.76 -14.62
C LEU A 41 -18.25 -30.40 -13.92
N ALA A 42 -19.45 -30.01 -13.46
CA ALA A 42 -19.63 -28.75 -12.74
C ALA A 42 -18.81 -28.71 -11.46
N LEU A 43 -18.77 -29.79 -10.68
CA LEU A 43 -17.95 -29.91 -9.49
C LEU A 43 -16.45 -29.79 -9.81
N ALA A 44 -15.99 -30.47 -10.87
CA ALA A 44 -14.61 -30.38 -11.31
C ALA A 44 -14.22 -28.94 -11.74
N VAL A 45 -15.10 -28.22 -12.43
CA VAL A 45 -14.89 -26.82 -12.80
C VAL A 45 -14.77 -25.95 -11.55
N VAL A 46 -15.66 -26.11 -10.58
CA VAL A 46 -15.62 -25.34 -9.32
C VAL A 46 -14.32 -25.63 -8.56
N LEU A 47 -13.91 -26.87 -8.43
CA LEU A 47 -12.68 -27.26 -7.73
C LEU A 47 -11.40 -26.85 -8.50
N ALA A 48 -11.44 -26.81 -9.82
CA ALA A 48 -10.31 -26.38 -10.64
C ALA A 48 -10.18 -24.84 -10.71
N PHE A 49 -11.27 -24.10 -10.48
CA PHE A 49 -11.31 -22.64 -10.62
C PHE A 49 -10.22 -21.90 -9.84
N PRO A 50 -9.91 -22.23 -8.58
CA PRO A 50 -8.83 -21.58 -7.84
C PRO A 50 -7.45 -21.70 -8.49
N LYS A 51 -7.20 -22.76 -9.27
CA LYS A 51 -5.93 -22.97 -10.00
C LYS A 51 -5.73 -21.95 -11.12
N LEU A 52 -6.83 -21.33 -11.58
CA LEU A 52 -6.79 -20.27 -12.59
C LEU A 52 -6.35 -18.90 -12.05
N ALA A 53 -6.14 -18.77 -10.74
CA ALA A 53 -5.70 -17.52 -10.10
C ALA A 53 -4.45 -16.91 -10.73
N LEU A 54 -3.54 -17.75 -11.25
CA LEU A 54 -2.36 -17.30 -12.00
C LEU A 54 -2.70 -16.53 -13.28
N GLY A 55 -3.87 -16.75 -13.86
CA GLY A 55 -4.36 -15.99 -15.00
C GLY A 55 -4.67 -14.51 -14.68
N LEU A 56 -4.77 -14.18 -13.39
CA LEU A 56 -4.92 -12.80 -12.91
C LEU A 56 -3.58 -12.09 -12.70
N SER A 57 -2.46 -12.78 -12.94
CA SER A 57 -1.11 -12.22 -12.82
C SER A 57 -0.97 -10.93 -13.66
N GLY A 58 -0.44 -9.88 -13.02
CA GLY A 58 -0.28 -8.55 -13.62
C GLY A 58 -1.41 -7.57 -13.28
N PHE A 59 -2.64 -8.03 -12.97
CA PHE A 59 -3.71 -7.14 -12.52
C PHE A 59 -3.44 -6.55 -11.14
N GLU A 60 -2.80 -7.30 -10.25
CA GLU A 60 -2.37 -6.82 -8.94
C GLU A 60 -1.42 -5.63 -9.07
N THR A 61 -0.51 -5.66 -10.04
CA THR A 61 0.38 -4.52 -10.33
C THR A 61 -0.44 -3.33 -10.81
N GLY A 62 -1.45 -3.56 -11.66
CA GLY A 62 -2.39 -2.53 -12.11
C GLY A 62 -3.13 -1.86 -10.95
N VAL A 63 -3.57 -2.64 -9.96
CA VAL A 63 -4.21 -2.12 -8.73
C VAL A 63 -3.22 -1.31 -7.90
N ALA A 64 -2.02 -1.81 -7.71
CA ALA A 64 -0.99 -1.18 -6.90
C ALA A 64 -0.49 0.17 -7.47
N VAL A 65 -0.44 0.31 -8.80
CA VAL A 65 0.01 1.54 -9.46
C VAL A 65 -1.11 2.53 -9.80
N MET A 66 -2.36 2.27 -9.43
CA MET A 66 -3.49 3.21 -9.66
C MET A 66 -3.20 4.65 -9.23
N PRO A 67 -2.57 4.93 -8.08
CA PRO A 67 -2.24 6.28 -7.67
C PRO A 67 -1.26 7.01 -8.60
N LEU A 68 -0.47 6.27 -9.38
CA LEU A 68 0.55 6.82 -10.29
C LEU A 68 -0.01 7.18 -11.67
N ILE A 69 -1.25 6.80 -11.98
CA ILE A 69 -1.88 7.10 -13.26
C ILE A 69 -2.15 8.60 -13.36
N LYS A 70 -1.75 9.20 -14.49
CA LYS A 70 -1.96 10.63 -14.74
C LYS A 70 -3.44 10.96 -14.72
N GLY A 71 -3.81 11.95 -13.90
CA GLY A 71 -5.08 12.65 -13.92
C GLY A 71 -5.08 13.84 -14.88
N CYS A 72 -6.08 14.71 -14.76
CA CYS A 72 -6.07 16.03 -15.39
C CYS A 72 -5.30 17.01 -14.48
N PRO A 73 -4.76 18.14 -15.02
CA PRO A 73 -4.07 19.14 -14.21
C PRO A 73 -4.92 19.69 -13.05
N ASP A 74 -6.23 19.82 -13.28
CA ASP A 74 -7.20 20.38 -12.33
C ASP A 74 -7.93 19.28 -11.51
N ASP A 75 -7.39 18.05 -11.45
CA ASP A 75 -8.03 16.93 -10.76
C ASP A 75 -7.87 17.10 -9.23
N PRO A 76 -8.95 17.34 -8.45
CA PRO A 76 -8.83 17.57 -7.03
C PRO A 76 -8.29 16.31 -6.32
N PRO A 77 -7.36 16.47 -5.35
CA PRO A 77 -6.74 15.34 -4.65
C PRO A 77 -7.76 14.39 -4.00
N GLU A 78 -8.84 14.95 -3.43
CA GLU A 78 -9.88 14.20 -2.73
C GLU A 78 -10.80 13.40 -3.65
N LYS A 79 -11.01 13.85 -4.89
CA LYS A 79 -11.89 13.21 -5.87
C LYS A 79 -11.31 13.28 -7.27
N PRO A 80 -10.24 12.54 -7.59
CA PRO A 80 -9.54 12.62 -8.86
C PRO A 80 -10.31 11.93 -10.01
N ARG A 81 -11.33 12.60 -10.53
CA ARG A 81 -12.28 12.03 -11.53
C ARG A 81 -11.60 11.61 -12.83
N CYS A 82 -10.66 12.41 -13.32
CA CYS A 82 -9.92 12.09 -14.53
C CYS A 82 -9.02 10.86 -14.33
N ARG A 83 -8.30 10.79 -13.20
CA ARG A 83 -7.46 9.64 -12.85
C ARG A 83 -8.30 8.37 -12.77
N ILE A 84 -9.45 8.41 -12.09
CA ILE A 84 -10.38 7.27 -11.99
C ILE A 84 -10.84 6.82 -13.39
N ARG A 85 -11.20 7.77 -14.26
CA ARG A 85 -11.62 7.45 -15.64
C ARG A 85 -10.50 6.81 -16.44
N ASN A 86 -9.29 7.35 -16.35
CA ASN A 86 -8.13 6.82 -17.07
C ASN A 86 -7.74 5.43 -16.56
N THR A 87 -7.78 5.20 -15.25
CA THR A 87 -7.56 3.89 -14.63
C THR A 87 -8.59 2.86 -15.11
N ARG A 88 -9.88 3.22 -15.15
CA ARG A 88 -10.92 2.33 -15.66
C ARG A 88 -10.70 1.97 -17.12
N LYS A 89 -10.33 2.92 -17.96
CA LYS A 89 -10.00 2.66 -19.37
C LYS A 89 -8.83 1.68 -19.50
N LEU A 90 -7.75 1.93 -18.74
CA LEU A 90 -6.56 1.08 -18.73
C LEU A 90 -6.92 -0.36 -18.34
N LEU A 91 -7.58 -0.54 -17.20
CA LEU A 91 -7.95 -1.86 -16.70
C LEU A 91 -8.93 -2.59 -17.62
N LEU A 92 -9.93 -1.89 -18.16
CA LEU A 92 -10.89 -2.50 -19.09
C LEU A 92 -10.20 -2.95 -20.38
N THR A 93 -9.35 -2.11 -20.97
CA THR A 93 -8.59 -2.46 -22.18
C THR A 93 -7.67 -3.64 -21.91
N ALA A 94 -6.93 -3.64 -20.81
CA ALA A 94 -6.06 -4.76 -20.43
C ALA A 94 -6.87 -6.04 -20.22
N ALA A 95 -7.97 -5.99 -19.47
CA ALA A 95 -8.84 -7.14 -19.22
C ALA A 95 -9.45 -7.71 -20.52
N SER A 96 -9.90 -6.83 -21.44
CA SER A 96 -10.46 -7.27 -22.72
C SER A 96 -9.43 -7.97 -23.59
N ILE A 97 -8.24 -7.39 -23.76
CA ILE A 97 -7.16 -8.00 -24.55
C ILE A 97 -6.72 -9.33 -23.92
N MET A 98 -6.47 -9.33 -22.61
CA MET A 98 -6.06 -10.55 -21.90
C MET A 98 -7.16 -11.63 -21.94
N GLY A 99 -8.42 -11.26 -21.74
CA GLY A 99 -9.53 -12.20 -21.77
C GLY A 99 -9.65 -12.91 -23.10
N VAL A 100 -9.58 -12.16 -24.21
CA VAL A 100 -9.63 -12.73 -25.57
C VAL A 100 -8.43 -13.65 -25.84
N LEU A 101 -7.22 -13.18 -25.56
CA LEU A 101 -5.99 -13.97 -25.77
C LEU A 101 -5.94 -15.20 -24.87
N LEU A 102 -6.35 -15.09 -23.61
CA LEU A 102 -6.36 -16.20 -22.66
C LEU A 102 -7.34 -17.29 -23.09
N LEU A 103 -8.58 -16.93 -23.43
CA LEU A 103 -9.58 -17.89 -23.87
C LEU A 103 -9.17 -18.58 -25.16
N SER A 104 -8.71 -17.80 -26.16
CA SER A 104 -8.30 -18.37 -27.44
C SER A 104 -7.04 -19.23 -27.33
N SER A 105 -6.06 -18.81 -26.56
CA SER A 105 -4.84 -19.60 -26.32
C SER A 105 -5.15 -20.88 -25.52
N ALA A 106 -5.99 -20.79 -24.49
CA ALA A 106 -6.42 -21.96 -23.72
C ALA A 106 -7.12 -22.97 -24.63
N TRP A 107 -8.00 -22.49 -25.53
CA TRP A 107 -8.68 -23.34 -26.51
C TRP A 107 -7.68 -24.07 -27.42
N VAL A 108 -6.83 -23.34 -28.13
CA VAL A 108 -5.90 -23.96 -29.10
C VAL A 108 -4.89 -24.89 -28.43
N THR A 109 -4.39 -24.53 -27.24
CA THR A 109 -3.44 -25.39 -26.51
C THR A 109 -4.09 -26.68 -26.02
N THR A 110 -5.31 -26.59 -25.48
CA THR A 110 -6.02 -27.77 -24.94
C THR A 110 -6.45 -28.77 -26.04
N VAL A 111 -6.84 -28.25 -27.22
CA VAL A 111 -7.32 -29.10 -28.32
C VAL A 111 -6.17 -29.66 -29.17
N LEU A 112 -5.09 -28.91 -29.37
CA LEU A 112 -4.03 -29.26 -30.31
C LEU A 112 -2.83 -29.98 -29.69
N ILE A 113 -2.60 -29.83 -28.41
CA ILE A 113 -1.45 -30.43 -27.75
C ILE A 113 -1.86 -31.77 -27.09
N PRO A 114 -1.20 -32.88 -27.44
CA PRO A 114 -1.46 -34.17 -26.79
C PRO A 114 -1.17 -34.13 -25.28
N PRO A 115 -1.94 -34.82 -24.45
CA PRO A 115 -1.74 -34.87 -22.99
C PRO A 115 -0.32 -35.26 -22.58
N GLU A 116 0.34 -36.16 -23.32
CA GLU A 116 1.70 -36.65 -23.08
C GLU A 116 2.73 -35.51 -23.18
N ALA A 117 2.52 -34.57 -24.09
CA ALA A 117 3.42 -33.44 -24.28
C ALA A 117 3.38 -32.41 -23.15
N PHE A 118 2.28 -32.39 -22.36
CA PHE A 118 2.13 -31.54 -21.18
C PHE A 118 2.76 -32.16 -19.91
N LYS A 119 3.06 -33.44 -19.90
CA LYS A 119 3.65 -34.08 -18.72
C LYS A 119 4.97 -33.40 -18.36
N GLU A 120 5.35 -33.48 -17.09
CA GLU A 120 6.62 -32.93 -16.60
C GLU A 120 7.79 -33.50 -17.41
N GLY A 121 8.62 -32.59 -17.96
CA GLY A 121 9.69 -32.96 -18.91
C GLY A 121 9.23 -33.11 -20.38
N GLY A 122 7.95 -33.03 -20.68
CA GLY A 122 7.44 -33.06 -22.05
C GLY A 122 7.71 -31.79 -22.84
N PRO A 123 7.68 -31.84 -24.18
CA PRO A 123 8.08 -30.72 -25.05
C PRO A 123 7.19 -29.49 -24.94
N ALA A 124 5.95 -29.60 -24.45
CA ALA A 124 5.02 -28.50 -24.25
C ALA A 124 4.91 -28.08 -22.76
N SER A 125 5.62 -28.78 -21.87
CA SER A 125 5.58 -28.49 -20.42
C SER A 125 6.12 -27.09 -20.14
N GLY A 126 5.28 -26.24 -19.56
CA GLY A 126 5.63 -24.85 -19.23
C GLY A 126 5.76 -23.89 -20.42
N ARG A 127 5.60 -24.35 -21.68
CA ARG A 127 5.77 -23.56 -22.90
C ARG A 127 4.80 -23.93 -24.04
N ALA A 128 3.53 -24.09 -23.70
CA ALA A 128 2.50 -24.61 -24.62
C ALA A 128 2.38 -23.80 -25.93
N LEU A 129 2.34 -22.46 -25.86
CA LEU A 129 2.24 -21.61 -27.06
C LEU A 129 3.53 -21.62 -27.89
N ALA A 130 4.69 -21.66 -27.25
CA ALA A 130 5.96 -21.83 -27.96
C ALA A 130 6.01 -23.16 -28.71
N TYR A 131 5.55 -24.25 -28.09
CA TYR A 131 5.42 -25.55 -28.74
C TYR A 131 4.53 -25.49 -30.00
N LEU A 132 3.37 -24.80 -29.93
CA LEU A 132 2.53 -24.60 -31.10
C LEU A 132 3.18 -23.72 -32.15
N ALA A 133 3.92 -22.69 -31.76
CA ALA A 133 4.65 -21.82 -32.67
C ALA A 133 5.69 -22.60 -33.49
N HIS A 134 6.51 -23.40 -32.83
CA HIS A 134 7.47 -24.26 -33.51
C HIS A 134 6.81 -25.28 -34.44
N ARG A 135 5.74 -25.94 -33.97
CA ARG A 135 5.08 -27.03 -34.70
C ARG A 135 4.28 -26.56 -35.91
N TYR A 136 3.58 -25.41 -35.85
CA TYR A 136 2.68 -24.96 -36.88
C TYR A 136 3.22 -23.83 -37.74
N LEU A 137 4.17 -23.03 -37.24
CA LEU A 137 4.74 -21.86 -37.93
C LEU A 137 6.24 -22.04 -38.25
N GLY A 138 6.81 -23.18 -37.85
CA GLY A 138 8.18 -23.55 -38.17
C GLY A 138 9.22 -23.00 -37.17
N GLU A 139 10.45 -23.53 -37.27
CA GLU A 139 11.52 -23.27 -36.31
C GLU A 139 11.96 -21.80 -36.24
N GLY A 140 11.98 -21.09 -37.37
CA GLY A 140 12.36 -19.68 -37.40
C GLY A 140 11.38 -18.78 -36.62
N PHE A 141 10.08 -19.00 -36.80
CA PHE A 141 9.07 -18.26 -36.04
C PHE A 141 9.05 -18.68 -34.57
N GLY A 142 9.20 -19.99 -34.28
CA GLY A 142 9.29 -20.51 -32.93
C GLY A 142 10.45 -19.88 -32.14
N THR A 143 11.63 -19.80 -32.75
CA THR A 143 12.80 -19.15 -32.14
C THR A 143 12.55 -17.66 -31.87
N LEU A 144 11.92 -16.94 -32.80
CA LEU A 144 11.56 -15.54 -32.60
C LEU A 144 10.57 -15.39 -31.44
N TYR A 145 9.59 -16.31 -31.34
CA TYR A 145 8.62 -16.35 -30.25
C TYR A 145 9.31 -16.57 -28.90
N ASP A 146 10.24 -17.53 -28.81
CA ASP A 146 10.99 -17.81 -27.59
C ASP A 146 11.85 -16.61 -27.16
N LEU A 147 12.53 -15.96 -28.09
CA LEU A 147 13.31 -14.74 -27.82
C LEU A 147 12.42 -13.61 -27.29
N CYS A 148 11.27 -13.38 -27.92
CA CYS A 148 10.32 -12.37 -27.45
C CYS A 148 9.73 -12.72 -26.08
N THR A 149 9.54 -14.01 -25.77
CA THR A 149 9.07 -14.47 -24.47
C THR A 149 10.11 -14.18 -23.38
N ILE A 150 11.38 -14.45 -23.64
CA ILE A 150 12.48 -14.13 -22.70
C ILE A 150 12.52 -12.62 -22.45
N LEU A 151 12.48 -11.82 -23.51
CA LEU A 151 12.52 -10.36 -23.39
C LEU A 151 11.36 -9.80 -22.60
N ILE A 152 10.11 -10.27 -22.85
CA ILE A 152 8.94 -9.77 -22.11
C ILE A 152 8.98 -10.15 -20.64
N LEU A 153 9.54 -11.31 -20.29
CA LEU A 153 9.74 -11.71 -18.90
C LEU A 153 10.74 -10.79 -18.19
N TRP A 154 11.81 -10.40 -18.85
CA TRP A 154 12.77 -9.43 -18.31
C TRP A 154 12.14 -8.06 -18.08
N PHE A 155 11.38 -7.54 -19.06
CA PHE A 155 10.66 -6.28 -18.91
C PHE A 155 9.56 -6.37 -17.81
N GLY A 156 8.91 -7.52 -17.69
CA GLY A 156 7.96 -7.80 -16.62
C GLY A 156 8.62 -7.70 -15.23
N GLY A 157 9.78 -8.33 -15.07
CA GLY A 157 10.59 -8.23 -13.85
C GLY A 157 11.01 -6.79 -13.51
N GLY A 158 11.48 -6.04 -14.51
CA GLY A 158 11.82 -4.61 -14.36
C GLY A 158 10.61 -3.76 -13.96
N SER A 159 9.44 -4.02 -14.53
CA SER A 159 8.20 -3.31 -14.20
C SER A 159 7.72 -3.65 -12.79
N ALA A 160 7.81 -4.89 -12.36
CA ALA A 160 7.50 -5.32 -10.99
C ALA A 160 8.45 -4.64 -9.97
N MET A 161 9.74 -4.58 -10.27
CA MET A 161 10.72 -3.87 -9.45
C MET A 161 10.38 -2.38 -9.33
N ALA A 162 10.04 -1.72 -10.42
CA ALA A 162 9.61 -0.31 -10.41
C ALA A 162 8.34 -0.12 -9.56
N GLY A 163 7.40 -1.05 -9.63
CA GLY A 163 6.21 -1.08 -8.76
C GLY A 163 6.59 -1.17 -7.27
N LEU A 164 7.45 -2.11 -6.90
CA LEU A 164 7.93 -2.28 -5.52
C LEU A 164 8.64 -1.03 -4.99
N LEU A 165 9.51 -0.41 -5.80
CA LEU A 165 10.23 0.81 -5.43
C LEU A 165 9.30 1.99 -5.16
N ASN A 166 8.12 2.03 -5.79
CA ASN A 166 7.12 3.06 -5.53
C ASN A 166 6.21 2.74 -4.34
N ILE A 167 5.86 1.46 -4.16
CA ILE A 167 4.85 1.03 -3.18
C ILE A 167 5.47 0.87 -1.80
N VAL A 168 6.58 0.14 -1.71
CA VAL A 168 7.17 -0.23 -0.42
C VAL A 168 7.52 0.99 0.44
N PRO A 169 8.16 2.06 -0.06
CA PRO A 169 8.40 3.27 0.73
C PRO A 169 7.12 3.95 1.24
N ARG A 170 5.99 3.78 0.56
CA ARG A 170 4.71 4.37 0.96
C ARG A 170 3.94 3.57 2.00
N TYR A 171 4.12 2.24 2.01
CA TYR A 171 3.39 1.36 2.93
C TYR A 171 4.16 1.01 4.19
N LEU A 172 5.47 0.81 4.11
CA LEU A 172 6.32 0.64 5.31
C LEU A 172 6.14 1.76 6.33
N PRO A 173 6.05 3.02 5.90
CA PRO A 173 5.97 4.14 6.82
C PRO A 173 4.64 4.32 7.54
N ARG A 174 3.52 3.83 7.02
CA ARG A 174 2.22 3.98 7.70
C ARG A 174 2.18 3.24 9.05
N TYR A 175 2.95 2.18 9.17
CA TYR A 175 3.04 1.36 10.39
C TYR A 175 4.30 1.63 11.22
N GLY A 176 5.21 2.43 10.74
CA GLY A 176 6.44 2.79 11.40
C GLY A 176 7.18 3.89 10.64
N MET A 177 8.09 4.59 11.27
CA MET A 177 8.97 5.47 10.53
C MET A 177 9.88 4.60 9.64
N ALA A 178 9.75 4.74 8.31
CA ALA A 178 10.60 4.00 7.39
C ALA A 178 12.08 4.29 7.71
N PRO A 179 12.93 3.27 7.72
CA PRO A 179 14.35 3.50 7.86
C PRO A 179 14.86 4.42 6.73
N GLU A 180 15.83 5.27 7.00
CA GLU A 180 16.34 6.25 6.01
C GLU A 180 16.87 5.60 4.74
N TRP A 181 17.41 4.39 4.83
CA TRP A 181 17.85 3.65 3.66
C TRP A 181 16.70 3.31 2.70
N ALA A 182 15.45 3.26 3.18
CA ALA A 182 14.27 3.05 2.32
C ALA A 182 14.00 4.25 1.38
N LYS A 183 14.58 5.42 1.65
CA LYS A 183 14.60 6.58 0.76
C LYS A 183 15.52 6.37 -0.44
N ALA A 184 16.57 5.58 -0.27
CA ALA A 184 17.59 5.38 -1.28
C ALA A 184 17.17 4.30 -2.28
N THR A 185 16.67 4.70 -3.46
CA THR A 185 16.23 3.80 -4.53
C THR A 185 17.26 2.72 -4.86
N ARG A 186 18.55 3.06 -4.88
CA ARG A 186 19.62 2.09 -5.14
C ARG A 186 19.72 0.98 -4.09
N VAL A 187 19.62 1.35 -2.82
CA VAL A 187 19.67 0.40 -1.70
C VAL A 187 18.47 -0.53 -1.74
N LEU A 188 17.27 0.02 -1.97
CA LEU A 188 16.04 -0.77 -2.13
C LEU A 188 16.14 -1.72 -3.34
N THR A 189 16.67 -1.26 -4.48
CA THR A 189 16.84 -2.10 -5.66
C THR A 189 17.75 -3.29 -5.35
N ILE A 190 18.89 -3.06 -4.70
CA ILE A 190 19.81 -4.12 -4.30
C ILE A 190 19.12 -5.08 -3.33
N PHE A 191 18.42 -4.55 -2.32
CA PHE A 191 17.71 -5.35 -1.35
C PHE A 191 16.66 -6.27 -2.01
N PHE A 192 15.79 -5.74 -2.86
CA PHE A 192 14.79 -6.54 -3.58
C PHE A 192 15.41 -7.53 -4.54
N THR A 193 16.52 -7.18 -5.17
CA THR A 193 17.28 -8.11 -6.04
C THR A 193 17.82 -9.29 -5.23
N LEU A 194 18.39 -9.02 -4.06
CA LEU A 194 18.87 -10.08 -3.16
C LEU A 194 17.72 -10.97 -2.66
N VAL A 195 16.59 -10.39 -2.32
CA VAL A 195 15.38 -11.15 -1.96
C VAL A 195 14.94 -12.03 -3.13
N ALA A 196 14.87 -11.49 -4.35
CA ALA A 196 14.46 -12.25 -5.54
C ALA A 196 15.43 -13.41 -5.83
N ILE A 197 16.73 -13.18 -5.71
CA ILE A 197 17.76 -14.23 -5.84
C ILE A 197 17.56 -15.29 -4.73
N GLY A 198 17.39 -14.87 -3.48
CA GLY A 198 17.17 -15.75 -2.34
C GLY A 198 15.93 -16.64 -2.52
N VAL A 199 14.81 -16.07 -2.97
CA VAL A 199 13.59 -16.82 -3.30
C VAL A 199 13.84 -17.81 -4.44
N THR A 200 14.54 -17.37 -5.51
CA THR A 200 14.85 -18.26 -6.63
C THR A 200 15.70 -19.45 -6.22
N LEU A 201 16.71 -19.23 -5.37
CA LEU A 201 17.54 -20.32 -4.82
C LEU A 201 16.76 -21.24 -3.88
N LEU A 202 15.91 -20.68 -3.01
CA LEU A 202 15.07 -21.43 -2.10
C LEU A 202 14.18 -22.43 -2.85
N PHE A 203 13.58 -21.98 -3.94
CA PHE A 203 12.75 -22.82 -4.80
C PHE A 203 13.53 -23.60 -5.87
N LYS A 204 14.86 -23.58 -5.85
CA LYS A 204 15.70 -24.23 -6.85
C LYS A 204 15.32 -23.88 -8.30
N ALA A 205 14.91 -22.62 -8.53
CA ALA A 205 14.39 -22.12 -9.79
C ALA A 205 13.14 -22.88 -10.33
N ASN A 206 12.42 -23.59 -9.49
CA ASN A 206 11.19 -24.29 -9.87
C ASN A 206 10.04 -23.27 -10.00
N VAL A 207 9.67 -22.96 -11.24
CA VAL A 207 8.64 -21.98 -11.57
C VAL A 207 7.27 -22.38 -11.01
N ASN A 208 6.91 -23.67 -11.04
CA ASN A 208 5.63 -24.16 -10.54
C ASN A 208 5.48 -23.97 -9.04
N ALA A 209 6.56 -24.23 -8.28
CA ALA A 209 6.57 -24.01 -6.84
C ALA A 209 6.49 -22.51 -6.49
N GLN A 210 7.23 -21.66 -7.22
CA GLN A 210 7.14 -20.19 -7.05
C GLN A 210 5.74 -19.67 -7.41
N ALA A 211 5.15 -20.18 -8.50
CA ALA A 211 3.81 -19.79 -8.94
C ALA A 211 2.75 -20.11 -7.89
N ALA A 212 2.90 -21.23 -7.18
CA ALA A 212 2.00 -21.62 -6.10
C ALA A 212 2.02 -20.60 -4.93
N ALA A 213 3.22 -20.16 -4.54
CA ALA A 213 3.40 -19.14 -3.52
C ALA A 213 2.87 -17.76 -3.97
N TYR A 214 3.14 -17.39 -5.21
CA TYR A 214 2.70 -16.15 -5.82
C TYR A 214 1.17 -16.03 -5.91
N ALA A 215 0.48 -17.13 -6.27
CA ALA A 215 -0.98 -17.15 -6.40
C ALA A 215 -1.70 -16.67 -5.12
N THR A 216 -1.20 -17.04 -3.94
CA THR A 216 -1.75 -16.59 -2.66
C THR A 216 -1.64 -15.07 -2.51
N GLY A 217 -0.49 -14.49 -2.82
CA GLY A 217 -0.28 -13.03 -2.77
C GLY A 217 -1.21 -12.26 -3.71
N VAL A 218 -1.33 -12.71 -4.96
CA VAL A 218 -2.25 -12.12 -5.95
C VAL A 218 -3.69 -12.16 -5.44
N LEU A 219 -4.14 -13.31 -4.94
CA LEU A 219 -5.50 -13.48 -4.45
C LEU A 219 -5.80 -12.60 -3.23
N VAL A 220 -4.85 -12.39 -2.32
CA VAL A 220 -5.02 -11.48 -1.18
C VAL A 220 -5.22 -10.04 -1.67
N VAL A 221 -4.38 -9.57 -2.60
CA VAL A 221 -4.49 -8.20 -3.16
C VAL A 221 -5.81 -8.03 -3.92
N MET A 222 -6.19 -9.00 -4.76
CA MET A 222 -7.44 -8.93 -5.54
C MET A 222 -8.68 -9.02 -4.65
N THR A 223 -8.65 -9.86 -3.61
CA THR A 223 -9.73 -9.94 -2.61
C THR A 223 -9.87 -8.63 -1.85
N SER A 224 -8.78 -8.01 -1.44
CA SER A 224 -8.78 -6.69 -0.78
C SER A 224 -9.36 -5.61 -1.69
N ALA A 225 -8.99 -5.61 -2.98
CA ALA A 225 -9.54 -4.68 -3.97
C ALA A 225 -11.05 -4.92 -4.20
N ALA A 226 -11.49 -6.18 -4.27
CA ALA A 226 -12.90 -6.53 -4.41
C ALA A 226 -13.71 -6.12 -3.17
N TRP A 227 -13.15 -6.28 -1.98
CA TRP A 227 -13.74 -5.81 -0.72
C TRP A 227 -13.91 -4.29 -0.71
N ALA A 228 -12.86 -3.54 -1.05
CA ALA A 228 -12.92 -2.09 -1.16
C ALA A 228 -13.96 -1.64 -2.20
N ALA A 229 -14.03 -2.31 -3.36
CA ALA A 229 -15.03 -2.04 -4.39
C ALA A 229 -16.45 -2.32 -3.89
N TYR A 230 -16.67 -3.39 -3.10
CA TYR A 230 -17.96 -3.70 -2.49
C TYR A 230 -18.41 -2.62 -1.50
N LEU A 231 -17.49 -2.14 -0.63
CA LEU A 231 -17.80 -1.09 0.33
C LEU A 231 -18.18 0.23 -0.34
N LEU A 232 -17.50 0.57 -1.45
CA LEU A 232 -17.73 1.81 -2.20
C LEU A 232 -18.84 1.70 -3.26
N ALA A 233 -19.40 0.50 -3.47
CA ALA A 233 -20.41 0.27 -4.49
C ALA A 233 -21.72 0.98 -4.17
N LYS A 234 -22.31 1.63 -5.19
CA LYS A 234 -23.67 2.16 -5.08
C LYS A 234 -24.66 1.01 -4.84
N PRO A 235 -25.81 1.26 -4.15
CA PRO A 235 -26.78 0.21 -3.82
C PRO A 235 -27.17 -0.68 -5.00
N ARG A 236 -27.33 -0.10 -6.20
CA ARG A 236 -27.67 -0.83 -7.44
C ARG A 236 -26.61 -1.83 -7.88
N HIS A 237 -25.33 -1.57 -7.60
CA HIS A 237 -24.20 -2.41 -8.02
C HIS A 237 -23.69 -3.33 -6.89
N LYS A 238 -24.21 -3.15 -5.67
CA LYS A 238 -23.79 -3.89 -4.49
C LYS A 238 -23.94 -5.41 -4.63
N PRO A 239 -25.06 -5.96 -5.14
CA PRO A 239 -25.19 -7.42 -5.31
C PRO A 239 -24.14 -7.97 -6.30
N TYR A 240 -23.89 -7.29 -7.40
CA TYR A 240 -22.85 -7.69 -8.37
C TYR A 240 -21.45 -7.69 -7.75
N SER A 241 -21.09 -6.61 -7.05
CA SER A 241 -19.81 -6.53 -6.33
C SER A 241 -19.70 -7.59 -5.23
N GLY A 242 -20.83 -7.94 -4.59
CA GLY A 242 -20.90 -9.00 -3.60
C GLY A 242 -20.61 -10.39 -4.16
N VAL A 243 -21.14 -10.69 -5.33
CA VAL A 243 -20.86 -11.96 -6.04
C VAL A 243 -19.37 -12.07 -6.40
N ILE A 244 -18.78 -10.97 -6.92
CA ILE A 244 -17.34 -10.93 -7.23
C ILE A 244 -16.51 -11.15 -5.96
N LEU A 245 -16.85 -10.47 -4.87
CA LEU A 245 -16.15 -10.62 -3.60
C LEU A 245 -16.26 -12.06 -3.08
N ALA A 246 -17.46 -12.66 -3.11
CA ALA A 246 -17.66 -14.05 -2.70
C ALA A 246 -16.82 -15.03 -3.54
N LEU A 247 -16.70 -14.78 -4.85
CA LEU A 247 -15.87 -15.58 -5.73
C LEU A 247 -14.38 -15.48 -5.36
N PHE A 248 -13.87 -14.27 -5.09
CA PHE A 248 -12.49 -14.09 -4.66
C PHE A 248 -12.21 -14.69 -3.28
N LEU A 249 -13.14 -14.55 -2.32
CA LEU A 249 -13.04 -15.19 -1.00
C LEU A 249 -12.99 -16.71 -1.12
N TYR A 250 -13.88 -17.30 -1.92
CA TYR A 250 -13.86 -18.73 -2.21
C TYR A 250 -12.51 -19.15 -2.81
N THR A 251 -12.04 -18.43 -3.84
CA THR A 251 -10.80 -18.76 -4.53
C THR A 251 -9.59 -18.65 -3.60
N LEU A 252 -9.53 -17.60 -2.76
CA LEU A 252 -8.48 -17.42 -1.76
C LEU A 252 -8.49 -18.56 -0.72
N PHE A 253 -9.66 -18.89 -0.20
CA PHE A 253 -9.82 -19.95 0.79
C PHE A 253 -9.40 -21.31 0.22
N ALA A 254 -9.91 -21.66 -0.96
CA ALA A 254 -9.57 -22.93 -1.62
C ALA A 254 -8.08 -23.03 -1.97
N ASN A 255 -7.48 -21.92 -2.50
CA ASN A 255 -6.04 -21.88 -2.78
C ASN A 255 -5.19 -22.00 -1.50
N THR A 256 -5.63 -21.42 -0.40
CA THR A 256 -4.94 -21.51 0.90
C THR A 256 -4.93 -22.93 1.44
N LEU A 257 -6.05 -23.66 1.29
CA LEU A 257 -6.14 -25.07 1.71
C LEU A 257 -5.31 -25.98 0.81
N GLU A 258 -5.33 -25.76 -0.50
CA GLU A 258 -4.62 -26.60 -1.48
C GLU A 258 -3.10 -26.35 -1.47
N ARG A 259 -2.66 -25.12 -1.15
CA ARG A 259 -1.26 -24.68 -1.25
C ARG A 259 -0.80 -23.91 -0.01
N PRO A 260 -0.61 -24.59 1.13
CA PRO A 260 -0.24 -23.95 2.39
C PRO A 260 1.14 -23.27 2.36
N ASP A 261 2.01 -23.66 1.44
CA ASP A 261 3.36 -23.07 1.33
C ASP A 261 3.32 -21.59 0.90
N GLY A 262 2.32 -21.19 0.11
CA GLY A 262 2.10 -19.78 -0.23
C GLY A 262 1.79 -18.94 1.02
N VAL A 263 0.99 -19.48 1.93
CA VAL A 263 0.65 -18.83 3.20
C VAL A 263 1.87 -18.69 4.10
N LYS A 264 2.68 -19.74 4.23
CA LYS A 264 3.91 -19.72 5.04
C LYS A 264 4.87 -18.61 4.57
N ILE A 265 5.09 -18.51 3.27
CA ILE A 265 5.96 -17.49 2.67
C ILE A 265 5.38 -16.08 2.88
N ALA A 266 4.09 -15.88 2.60
CA ALA A 266 3.43 -14.61 2.82
C ALA A 266 3.52 -14.19 4.30
N SER A 267 3.24 -15.10 5.23
CA SER A 267 3.33 -14.86 6.67
C SER A 267 4.75 -14.51 7.10
N PHE A 268 5.76 -15.17 6.54
CA PHE A 268 7.17 -14.84 6.80
C PHE A 268 7.49 -13.40 6.38
N PHE A 269 7.16 -13.00 5.15
CA PHE A 269 7.44 -11.65 4.65
C PHE A 269 6.65 -10.59 5.41
N ILE A 270 5.38 -10.85 5.74
CA ILE A 270 4.56 -9.94 6.57
C ILE A 270 5.22 -9.76 7.95
N SER A 271 5.61 -10.86 8.60
CA SER A 271 6.24 -10.83 9.92
C SER A 271 7.57 -10.07 9.91
N VAL A 272 8.42 -10.31 8.90
CA VAL A 272 9.68 -9.58 8.74
C VAL A 272 9.42 -8.09 8.51
N THR A 273 8.47 -7.74 7.64
CA THR A 273 8.11 -6.34 7.37
C THR A 273 7.62 -5.63 8.63
N LEU A 274 6.72 -6.28 9.37
CA LEU A 274 6.22 -5.74 10.65
C LEU A 274 7.35 -5.59 11.68
N LEU A 275 8.22 -6.59 11.80
CA LEU A 275 9.35 -6.55 12.73
C LEU A 275 10.31 -5.41 12.39
N VAL A 276 10.70 -5.26 11.12
CA VAL A 276 11.57 -4.16 10.67
C VAL A 276 10.91 -2.81 10.91
N SER A 277 9.62 -2.69 10.65
CA SER A 277 8.85 -1.45 10.91
C SER A 277 8.80 -1.13 12.40
N LEU A 278 8.55 -2.12 13.25
CA LEU A 278 8.54 -2.00 14.71
C LEU A 278 9.90 -1.56 15.27
N VAL A 279 10.95 -2.26 14.86
CA VAL A 279 12.32 -1.94 15.30
C VAL A 279 12.71 -0.53 14.83
N SER A 280 12.45 -0.20 13.56
CA SER A 280 12.74 1.13 13.03
C SER A 280 11.98 2.21 13.81
N ARG A 281 10.70 2.00 14.10
CA ARG A 281 9.88 2.94 14.86
C ARG A 281 10.42 3.13 16.28
N THR A 282 10.70 2.04 16.99
CA THR A 282 11.18 2.09 18.37
C THR A 282 12.53 2.81 18.47
N LEU A 283 13.47 2.50 17.57
CA LEU A 283 14.78 3.14 17.58
C LEU A 283 14.73 4.63 17.25
N ARG A 284 13.81 5.04 16.39
CA ARG A 284 13.76 6.40 15.81
C ARG A 284 12.67 7.30 16.38
N ALA A 285 11.80 6.76 17.22
CA ALA A 285 10.70 7.52 17.84
C ALA A 285 11.16 8.72 18.64
N TYR A 286 12.37 8.63 19.21
CA TYR A 286 12.94 9.62 20.13
C TYR A 286 13.97 10.54 19.49
N GLU A 287 14.26 10.40 18.18
CA GLU A 287 15.21 11.28 17.49
C GLU A 287 14.50 12.51 16.94
N LEU A 288 15.04 13.70 17.20
CA LEU A 288 14.56 14.93 16.55
C LEU A 288 14.94 14.90 15.06
N ARG A 289 13.95 14.97 14.17
CA ARG A 289 14.14 14.78 12.72
C ARG A 289 13.88 16.01 11.89
N VAL A 290 13.32 17.03 12.51
CA VAL A 290 13.05 18.30 11.82
C VAL A 290 14.33 19.12 11.86
N ASP A 291 14.87 19.42 10.66
CA ASP A 291 16.07 20.26 10.52
C ASP A 291 15.70 21.75 10.47
N ARG A 292 14.50 22.06 9.98
CA ARG A 292 14.05 23.45 9.78
C ARG A 292 12.55 23.59 10.03
N VAL A 293 12.20 24.64 10.78
CA VAL A 293 10.81 25.05 10.97
C VAL A 293 10.56 26.33 10.17
N VAL A 294 9.49 26.37 9.39
CA VAL A 294 9.11 27.53 8.56
C VAL A 294 7.69 27.92 8.93
N LEU A 295 7.54 29.16 9.39
CA LEU A 295 6.24 29.73 9.74
C LEU A 295 5.74 30.61 8.60
N ASP A 296 4.42 30.62 8.39
CA ASP A 296 3.78 31.65 7.57
C ASP A 296 3.68 32.99 8.32
N GLU A 297 3.30 34.05 7.61
CA GLU A 297 3.23 35.41 8.16
C GLU A 297 2.28 35.49 9.37
N LEU A 298 1.17 34.76 9.32
CA LEU A 298 0.18 34.76 10.40
C LEU A 298 0.69 34.03 11.66
N ALA A 299 1.33 32.88 11.49
CA ALA A 299 1.96 32.16 12.61
C ALA A 299 3.08 33.00 13.26
N GLN A 300 3.88 33.72 12.43
CA GLN A 300 4.89 34.63 12.93
C GLN A 300 4.28 35.79 13.76
N SER A 301 3.18 36.36 13.30
CA SER A 301 2.46 37.44 14.02
C SER A 301 1.95 36.97 15.38
N PHE A 302 1.51 35.71 15.50
CA PHE A 302 1.09 35.13 16.79
C PHE A 302 2.24 35.05 17.78
N LEU A 303 3.41 34.62 17.33
CA LEU A 303 4.59 34.52 18.19
C LEU A 303 5.14 35.90 18.58
N GLN A 304 5.14 36.88 17.67
CA GLN A 304 5.56 38.25 17.98
C GLN A 304 4.65 38.92 19.01
N GLY A 305 3.32 38.70 18.89
CA GLY A 305 2.35 39.21 19.85
C GLY A 305 2.50 38.62 21.25
N LEU A 306 3.10 37.45 21.38
CA LEU A 306 3.37 36.80 22.65
C LEU A 306 4.71 37.22 23.28
N ARG A 307 5.65 37.69 22.46
CA ARG A 307 6.98 38.17 22.90
C ARG A 307 6.90 39.43 23.79
N THR A 308 5.83 40.18 23.62
CA THR A 308 5.58 41.45 24.34
C THR A 308 4.84 41.24 25.68
N GLN A 309 4.46 40.00 26.03
CA GLN A 309 3.73 39.73 27.24
C GLN A 309 4.67 39.14 28.33
N GLU A 310 4.59 39.65 29.53
CA GLU A 310 5.35 39.13 30.71
C GLU A 310 4.84 37.76 31.19
N THR A 311 3.70 37.29 30.61
CA THR A 311 3.13 36.00 30.96
C THR A 311 3.80 34.83 30.21
N PRO A 312 4.01 33.67 30.91
CA PRO A 312 4.62 32.52 30.24
C PRO A 312 3.76 32.04 29.08
N LEU A 313 4.43 31.77 27.95
CA LEU A 313 3.78 31.27 26.74
C LEU A 313 3.14 29.88 26.99
N ARG A 314 1.80 29.84 26.94
CA ARG A 314 1.01 28.63 27.16
C ARG A 314 0.47 28.11 25.84
N LEU A 315 0.91 26.91 25.50
CA LEU A 315 0.49 26.19 24.31
C LEU A 315 -0.45 25.06 24.73
N ILE A 316 -1.55 24.86 24.01
CA ILE A 316 -2.48 23.76 24.23
C ILE A 316 -2.41 22.83 23.04
N ALA A 317 -1.98 21.59 23.29
CA ALA A 317 -2.04 20.54 22.28
C ALA A 317 -3.49 20.17 22.02
N HIS A 318 -3.88 20.23 20.75
CA HIS A 318 -5.23 19.90 20.30
C HIS A 318 -5.20 18.92 19.14
N HIS A 319 -6.01 17.86 19.25
CA HIS A 319 -6.28 16.95 18.15
C HIS A 319 -7.59 17.37 17.48
N ARG A 320 -7.48 17.92 16.28
CA ARG A 320 -8.63 18.41 15.50
C ARG A 320 -9.55 17.26 15.10
N ARG A 321 -10.80 17.28 15.51
CA ARG A 321 -11.87 16.35 15.08
C ARG A 321 -12.67 16.93 13.92
N LEU A 322 -13.38 18.01 14.16
CA LEU A 322 -14.23 18.70 13.20
C LEU A 322 -13.69 20.08 12.81
N GLY A 323 -12.84 20.68 13.66
CA GLY A 323 -12.28 22.01 13.48
C GLY A 323 -13.32 23.12 13.64
N THR A 324 -14.37 22.90 14.38
CA THR A 324 -15.45 23.88 14.64
C THR A 324 -15.11 24.76 15.84
N PHE A 325 -15.62 26.00 15.86
CA PHE A 325 -15.42 26.91 16.97
C PHE A 325 -15.83 26.31 18.32
N ALA A 326 -16.93 25.56 18.36
CA ALA A 326 -17.42 24.89 19.57
C ALA A 326 -16.40 23.89 20.15
N GLU A 327 -15.64 23.22 19.31
CA GLU A 327 -14.60 22.28 19.73
C GLU A 327 -13.48 22.95 20.52
N TYR A 328 -13.08 24.16 20.11
CA TYR A 328 -12.05 24.93 20.83
C TYR A 328 -12.59 25.53 22.12
N VAL A 329 -13.84 25.99 22.14
CA VAL A 329 -14.49 26.46 23.37
C VAL A 329 -14.56 25.34 24.41
N GLU A 330 -14.99 24.15 24.00
CA GLU A 330 -15.03 23.00 24.89
C GLU A 330 -13.65 22.65 25.42
N LYS A 331 -12.65 22.63 24.54
CA LYS A 331 -11.26 22.34 24.90
C LYS A 331 -10.69 23.38 25.86
N GLU A 332 -10.92 24.66 25.60
CA GLU A 332 -10.46 25.74 26.48
C GLU A 332 -11.10 25.63 27.85
N THR A 333 -12.41 25.48 27.93
CA THR A 333 -13.15 25.35 29.19
C THR A 333 -12.58 24.20 30.02
N ARG A 334 -12.42 23.04 29.40
CA ARG A 334 -11.90 21.85 30.08
C ARG A 334 -10.47 22.05 30.59
N ILE A 335 -9.56 22.66 29.81
CA ILE A 335 -8.18 22.93 30.21
C ILE A 335 -8.13 23.98 31.33
N ARG A 336 -8.97 25.02 31.30
CA ARG A 336 -9.05 26.03 32.36
C ARG A 336 -9.53 25.44 33.67
N ASP A 337 -10.56 24.60 33.61
CA ASP A 337 -11.10 23.92 34.80
C ASP A 337 -10.07 22.96 35.41
N LEU A 338 -9.40 22.15 34.61
CA LEU A 338 -8.41 21.17 35.06
C LEU A 338 -7.16 21.81 35.64
N LEU A 339 -6.68 22.89 35.04
CA LEU A 339 -5.38 23.51 35.41
C LEU A 339 -5.57 24.83 36.17
N ARG A 340 -6.80 25.23 36.44
CA ARG A 340 -7.19 26.47 37.16
C ARG A 340 -6.52 27.73 36.62
N PHE A 341 -6.48 27.83 35.28
CA PHE A 341 -5.92 29.02 34.65
C PHE A 341 -6.88 30.23 34.72
N PRO A 342 -6.33 31.43 34.96
CA PRO A 342 -7.10 32.66 34.89
C PRO A 342 -7.79 32.85 33.52
N LEU A 343 -9.00 33.40 33.51
CA LEU A 343 -9.75 33.64 32.27
C LEU A 343 -9.03 34.62 31.31
N GLN A 344 -8.17 35.47 31.84
CA GLN A 344 -7.45 36.47 31.07
C GLN A 344 -6.17 35.94 30.38
N ASP A 345 -5.68 34.75 30.76
CA ASP A 345 -4.45 34.22 30.21
C ASP A 345 -4.70 33.78 28.76
N PRO A 346 -3.89 34.27 27.80
CA PRO A 346 -4.02 33.90 26.40
C PRO A 346 -3.50 32.50 26.18
N PHE A 347 -4.19 31.74 25.33
CA PHE A 347 -3.80 30.42 24.87
C PHE A 347 -3.48 30.44 23.39
N LEU A 348 -2.49 29.66 23.00
CA LEU A 348 -2.18 29.37 21.63
C LEU A 348 -2.36 27.84 21.41
N PHE A 349 -3.30 27.48 20.54
CA PHE A 349 -3.51 26.08 20.22
C PHE A 349 -2.46 25.58 19.25
N VAL A 350 -2.05 24.33 19.41
CA VAL A 350 -1.11 23.65 18.52
C VAL A 350 -1.76 22.37 18.00
N GLU A 351 -1.88 22.28 16.69
CA GLU A 351 -2.42 21.11 15.99
C GLU A 351 -1.37 20.49 15.08
N VAL A 352 -1.19 19.19 15.22
CA VAL A 352 -0.29 18.42 14.36
C VAL A 352 -1.10 17.36 13.64
N GLY A 353 -1.17 17.48 12.30
CA GLY A 353 -1.67 16.43 11.42
C GLY A 353 -0.57 15.42 11.11
N VAL A 354 -0.93 14.15 10.97
CA VAL A 354 0.00 13.11 10.54
C VAL A 354 0.05 13.11 9.01
N LEU A 355 1.21 13.48 8.47
CA LEU A 355 1.52 13.38 7.03
C LEU A 355 1.67 11.94 6.58
N ASP A 356 1.59 11.76 5.25
CA ASP A 356 2.02 10.51 4.63
C ASP A 356 3.50 10.25 5.04
N PRO A 357 3.76 9.16 5.75
CA PRO A 357 5.09 8.88 6.28
C PRO A 357 6.15 8.62 5.19
N SER A 358 5.76 8.55 3.93
CA SER A 358 6.67 8.53 2.79
C SER A 358 7.26 9.90 2.44
N GLU A 359 6.73 10.98 3.02
CA GLU A 359 7.35 12.29 2.94
C GLU A 359 8.51 12.37 3.95
N PHE A 360 9.70 12.17 3.45
CA PHE A 360 10.94 12.35 4.19
C PHE A 360 11.36 13.82 4.32
N SER A 361 10.38 14.75 4.29
CA SER A 361 10.66 16.16 4.49
C SER A 361 11.17 16.40 5.90
N ARG A 362 12.32 17.03 6.00
CA ARG A 362 12.89 17.48 7.27
C ARG A 362 12.50 18.92 7.59
N GLU A 363 11.62 19.50 6.77
CA GLU A 363 11.08 20.86 6.95
C GLU A 363 9.67 20.77 7.55
N LEU A 364 9.49 21.41 8.70
CA LEU A 364 8.18 21.53 9.36
C LEU A 364 7.56 22.88 8.99
N ARG A 365 6.49 22.85 8.21
CA ARG A 365 5.73 24.04 7.82
C ARG A 365 4.60 24.28 8.80
N VAL A 366 4.60 25.44 9.42
CA VAL A 366 3.60 25.84 10.42
C VAL A 366 2.77 26.99 9.85
N ARG A 367 1.45 26.81 9.85
CA ARG A 367 0.48 27.81 9.41
C ARG A 367 -0.27 28.37 10.60
N GLY A 368 -0.43 29.68 10.61
CA GLY A 368 -1.33 30.37 11.53
C GLY A 368 -2.77 30.22 11.04
N VAL A 369 -3.69 29.95 11.94
CA VAL A 369 -5.13 29.93 11.66
C VAL A 369 -5.85 30.71 12.75
N GLU A 370 -6.73 31.62 12.36
CA GLU A 370 -7.64 32.31 13.27
C GLU A 370 -9.05 31.74 13.17
N LEU A 371 -9.63 31.41 14.31
CA LEU A 371 -11.00 30.95 14.39
C LEU A 371 -11.72 31.72 15.50
N GLY A 372 -12.40 32.82 15.13
CA GLY A 372 -12.92 33.80 16.10
C GLY A 372 -11.76 34.47 16.84
N HIS A 373 -11.68 34.30 18.16
CA HIS A 373 -10.59 34.83 18.99
C HIS A 373 -9.47 33.81 19.22
N TYR A 374 -9.63 32.55 18.74
CA TYR A 374 -8.62 31.50 18.91
C TYR A 374 -7.50 31.62 17.87
N ARG A 375 -6.28 31.57 18.36
CA ARG A 375 -5.05 31.51 17.57
C ARG A 375 -4.54 30.07 17.56
N ILE A 376 -4.32 29.54 16.38
CA ILE A 376 -3.97 28.11 16.19
C ILE A 376 -2.72 28.03 15.34
N LEU A 377 -1.70 27.34 15.83
CA LEU A 377 -0.55 26.89 15.03
C LEU A 377 -0.86 25.50 14.48
N ARG A 378 -1.01 25.42 13.18
CA ARG A 378 -1.31 24.16 12.50
C ARG A 378 -0.12 23.72 11.70
N THR A 379 0.29 22.49 11.91
CA THR A 379 1.40 21.86 11.19
C THR A 379 1.07 20.41 10.84
N GLU A 380 1.86 19.86 9.95
CA GLU A 380 1.77 18.45 9.55
C GLU A 380 3.17 17.84 9.66
N GLY A 381 3.25 16.64 10.23
CA GLY A 381 4.52 15.96 10.43
C GLY A 381 4.38 14.44 10.38
N THR A 382 5.50 13.75 10.21
CA THR A 382 5.54 12.28 10.17
C THR A 382 5.29 11.62 11.54
N SER A 383 5.44 12.39 12.61
CA SER A 383 5.17 11.96 13.98
C SER A 383 4.75 13.17 14.81
N VAL A 384 3.62 13.07 15.50
CA VAL A 384 3.10 14.14 16.34
C VAL A 384 4.09 14.58 17.42
N PRO A 385 4.68 13.66 18.22
CA PRO A 385 5.65 14.06 19.25
C PRO A 385 6.88 14.77 18.69
N ASN A 386 7.37 14.34 17.53
CA ASN A 386 8.56 14.92 16.91
C ASN A 386 8.29 16.33 16.36
N ALA A 387 7.15 16.53 15.70
CA ALA A 387 6.73 17.83 15.21
C ALA A 387 6.49 18.82 16.35
N LEU A 388 5.86 18.39 17.44
CA LEU A 388 5.66 19.20 18.63
C LEU A 388 7.00 19.59 19.28
N ALA A 389 7.91 18.64 19.45
CA ALA A 389 9.23 18.92 20.02
C ALA A 389 10.02 19.94 19.17
N ALA A 390 10.02 19.76 17.84
CA ALA A 390 10.68 20.69 16.93
C ALA A 390 10.08 22.09 17.01
N LEU A 391 8.75 22.19 17.01
CA LEU A 391 8.06 23.48 17.12
C LEU A 391 8.34 24.17 18.45
N LEU A 392 8.33 23.42 19.56
CA LEU A 392 8.63 23.96 20.88
C LEU A 392 10.06 24.47 21.01
N LEU A 393 11.04 23.76 20.47
CA LEU A 393 12.43 24.22 20.43
C LEU A 393 12.57 25.47 19.57
N TYR A 394 11.94 25.48 18.40
CA TYR A 394 11.93 26.67 17.53
C TYR A 394 11.31 27.90 18.22
N ILE A 395 10.16 27.72 18.90
CA ILE A 395 9.50 28.82 19.63
C ILE A 395 10.41 29.34 20.74
N ARG A 396 11.09 28.44 21.49
CA ARG A 396 12.06 28.84 22.50
C ARG A 396 13.17 29.70 21.90
N ASP A 397 13.74 29.26 20.80
CA ASP A 397 14.89 29.93 20.18
C ASP A 397 14.49 31.31 19.58
N GLU A 398 13.27 31.40 19.01
CA GLU A 398 12.75 32.64 18.47
C GLU A 398 12.29 33.65 19.54
N THR A 399 11.70 33.17 20.61
CA THR A 399 11.12 34.04 21.65
C THR A 399 12.06 34.31 22.82
N GLY A 400 13.10 33.50 22.99
CA GLY A 400 13.98 33.52 24.17
C GLY A 400 13.29 33.06 25.44
N THR A 401 12.06 32.57 25.38
CA THR A 401 11.27 32.12 26.53
C THR A 401 11.02 30.64 26.46
N ILE A 402 11.04 29.95 27.58
CA ILE A 402 10.78 28.51 27.62
C ILE A 402 9.27 28.27 27.48
N PRO A 403 8.81 27.72 26.35
CA PRO A 403 7.38 27.47 26.13
C PRO A 403 6.89 26.32 27.02
N ARG A 404 5.61 26.40 27.39
CA ARG A 404 4.92 25.40 28.18
C ARG A 404 3.78 24.84 27.35
N ILE A 405 3.80 23.51 27.08
CA ILE A 405 2.72 22.85 26.38
C ILE A 405 1.89 22.00 27.34
N TYR A 406 0.58 22.07 27.20
CA TYR A 406 -0.37 21.40 28.06
C TYR A 406 -1.17 20.38 27.26
N PHE A 407 -1.25 19.18 27.81
CA PHE A 407 -2.01 18.06 27.28
C PHE A 407 -3.10 17.66 28.27
N GLU A 408 -4.19 17.11 27.77
CA GLU A 408 -5.14 16.35 28.60
C GLU A 408 -4.54 14.99 28.93
N TRP A 409 -4.96 14.42 30.05
CA TRP A 409 -4.63 13.04 30.40
C TRP A 409 -5.26 12.09 29.38
N PRO A 410 -4.47 11.20 28.73
CA PRO A 410 -5.05 10.22 27.82
C PRO A 410 -5.80 9.15 28.65
N GLU A 411 -7.12 9.04 28.43
CA GLU A 411 -7.95 8.00 29.04
C GLU A 411 -7.81 6.65 28.30
N ILE A 412 -6.57 6.23 28.04
CA ILE A 412 -6.24 4.98 27.35
C ILE A 412 -5.31 4.14 28.23
N SER A 413 -5.46 2.82 28.15
CA SER A 413 -4.55 1.94 28.88
C SER A 413 -3.11 2.01 28.32
N PRO A 414 -2.07 1.77 29.13
CA PRO A 414 -0.68 1.76 28.62
C PRO A 414 -0.46 0.77 27.47
N MET A 415 -1.16 -0.36 27.47
CA MET A 415 -1.12 -1.33 26.39
C MET A 415 -1.73 -0.74 25.10
N GLN A 416 -2.87 -0.09 25.20
CA GLN A 416 -3.52 0.56 24.07
C GLN A 416 -2.66 1.72 23.54
N ALA A 417 -2.06 2.54 24.42
CA ALA A 417 -1.14 3.59 24.02
C ALA A 417 0.08 3.03 23.26
N ALA A 418 0.62 1.89 23.70
CA ALA A 418 1.70 1.22 23.01
C ALA A 418 1.29 0.70 21.62
N VAL A 419 0.10 0.10 21.53
CA VAL A 419 -0.47 -0.39 20.24
C VAL A 419 -0.74 0.79 19.30
N ASP A 420 -1.36 1.86 19.76
CA ASP A 420 -1.66 3.05 18.97
C ASP A 420 -0.37 3.74 18.48
N PHE A 421 0.65 3.78 19.33
CA PHE A 421 1.97 4.25 18.91
C PHE A 421 2.58 3.35 17.84
N LEU A 422 2.53 2.05 18.03
CA LEU A 422 3.13 1.09 17.11
C LEU A 422 2.40 1.04 15.75
N LEU A 423 1.07 1.15 15.75
CA LEU A 423 0.27 1.05 14.54
C LEU A 423 0.02 2.40 13.85
N PHE A 424 -0.28 3.45 14.61
CA PHE A 424 -0.75 4.72 14.06
C PHE A 424 0.22 5.90 14.29
N GLY A 425 1.23 5.76 15.15
CA GLY A 425 2.21 6.83 15.45
C GLY A 425 1.72 7.90 16.41
N GLU A 426 0.58 7.67 17.06
CA GLU A 426 -0.05 8.59 17.99
C GLU A 426 0.36 8.26 19.44
N GLY A 427 -0.12 7.21 20.01
CA GLY A 427 0.23 6.69 21.34
C GLY A 427 0.24 7.74 22.46
N ASP A 428 1.15 7.59 23.40
CA ASP A 428 1.35 8.54 24.51
C ASP A 428 2.18 9.76 24.03
N VAL A 429 1.53 10.67 23.33
CA VAL A 429 2.14 11.88 22.75
C VAL A 429 2.91 12.72 23.80
N PRO A 430 2.38 13.00 25.00
CA PRO A 430 3.09 13.79 26.01
C PRO A 430 4.42 13.18 26.42
N THR A 431 4.43 11.91 26.80
CA THR A 431 5.62 11.18 27.23
C THR A 431 6.68 11.11 26.14
N LEU A 432 6.23 10.81 24.91
CA LEU A 432 7.13 10.77 23.74
C LEU A 432 7.70 12.15 23.40
N THR A 433 6.89 13.20 23.44
CA THR A 433 7.35 14.58 23.21
C THR A 433 8.41 14.99 24.24
N ARG A 434 8.17 14.66 25.51
CA ARG A 434 9.14 14.91 26.59
C ARG A 434 10.47 14.18 26.36
N GLU A 435 10.41 12.93 25.91
CA GLU A 435 11.63 12.15 25.65
C GLU A 435 12.40 12.69 24.44
N VAL A 436 11.71 13.10 23.35
CA VAL A 436 12.35 13.76 22.20
C VAL A 436 13.05 15.05 22.64
N LEU A 437 12.36 15.88 23.43
CA LEU A 437 12.94 17.12 23.99
C LEU A 437 14.14 16.84 24.89
N ARG A 438 14.08 15.78 25.72
CA ARG A 438 15.18 15.40 26.60
C ARG A 438 16.45 15.02 25.86
N ARG A 439 16.29 14.38 24.69
CA ARG A 439 17.41 13.98 23.82
C ARG A 439 17.94 15.13 22.97
N ALA A 440 17.05 15.98 22.49
CA ALA A 440 17.43 17.12 21.66
C ALA A 440 18.07 18.26 22.47
N GLU A 441 17.61 18.49 23.71
CA GLU A 441 18.14 19.50 24.61
C GLU A 441 18.60 18.86 25.94
N PRO A 442 19.91 18.60 26.09
CA PRO A 442 20.48 17.99 27.30
C PRO A 442 20.32 18.83 28.55
N HIS A 443 20.34 20.18 28.42
CA HIS A 443 20.29 21.10 29.56
C HIS A 443 18.86 21.25 30.09
N PRO A 444 18.55 20.77 31.30
CA PRO A 444 17.17 20.80 31.83
C PRO A 444 16.58 22.20 31.92
N GLY A 445 17.41 23.22 32.22
CA GLY A 445 16.97 24.61 32.33
C GLY A 445 16.60 25.29 31.02
N GLN A 446 16.92 24.71 29.86
CA GLN A 446 16.62 25.24 28.55
C GLN A 446 15.55 24.42 27.81
N ARG A 447 15.05 23.38 28.45
CA ARG A 447 14.12 22.44 27.85
C ARG A 447 12.67 22.95 27.91
N PRO A 448 11.93 22.96 26.79
CA PRO A 448 10.49 23.20 26.82
C PRO A 448 9.77 22.27 27.80
N LEU A 449 8.77 22.82 28.48
CA LEU A 449 8.06 22.09 29.53
C LEU A 449 6.80 21.43 29.02
N VAL A 450 6.64 20.15 29.31
CA VAL A 450 5.47 19.35 28.95
C VAL A 450 4.67 19.04 30.20
N TYR A 451 3.43 19.52 30.23
CA TYR A 451 2.50 19.30 31.33
C TYR A 451 1.36 18.40 30.85
N VAL A 452 0.97 17.48 31.71
CA VAL A 452 -0.20 16.62 31.51
C VAL A 452 -1.17 16.92 32.63
N GLY A 453 -2.34 17.46 32.31
CA GLY A 453 -3.41 17.69 33.28
C GLY A 453 -4.28 16.43 33.36
N GLY A 454 -4.60 16.01 34.56
CA GLY A 454 -5.56 14.97 34.85
C GLY A 454 -6.54 15.44 35.92
N PRO A 455 -7.71 14.76 36.07
CA PRO A 455 -8.65 15.03 37.15
C PRO A 455 -8.01 14.80 38.53
#